data_1536a2cb964909a23e43748bc80e9a60
#
_entry.id   1536a2cb964909a23e43748bc80e9a60
#
_cell.length_a   1.000
_cell.length_b   1.000
_cell.length_c   1.000
_cell.angle_alpha   90.00
_cell.angle_beta   90.00
_cell.angle_gamma   90.00
#
_symmetry.space_group_name_H-M   'P 1'
#
loop_
_entity.id
_entity.type
_entity.pdbx_description
1 polymer ?
#
loop_
_entity_poly.entity_id
_entity_poly.type
_entity_poly.pdbx_seq_one_letter_code
_entity_poly.pdbx_strand_id
1 'polypeptide(L)'
;MPYLCVHFREKLTVDGEQVHFAVSKDGFAWEMLNGGKPVLFSEKGTGGVRDIEIIRRADGKFSILATDLCVVKRMDENHNIDWKDINHNGSKCLSYWESEDLINFSEQELLYFGRDDFGCLWAPEITYDDENDEYIIHWGSTVSEDEFNHMSIYFTRTKDFKSFSYPELFFTKTNEILDSHLMKHGDEWHFFYKNAHDPSGNMHETSKCITGPFEHDDEFDALVRYYTNGGSYEGATTFTLPDGRWCLMLDFFGCPKEQMGYVPFVSKKPGDAHFKRADSEFSFPYGFKHGRFIKITEEEYFRLKKHYKN
;
A
#
# COMPACT_ATOMS: atom_id res chain seq x y z
N MET A 1 -13.22 18.11 0.41
CA MET A 1 -13.31 16.97 -0.52
C MET A 1 -13.31 15.71 0.29
N PRO A 2 -14.19 14.74 -0.01
CA PRO A 2 -14.20 13.43 0.63
C PRO A 2 -13.01 12.56 0.21
N TYR A 3 -12.90 11.40 0.84
CA TYR A 3 -11.80 10.46 0.66
C TYR A 3 -12.33 9.05 0.43
N LEU A 4 -11.55 8.26 -0.29
CA LEU A 4 -11.68 6.82 -0.46
C LEU A 4 -10.44 6.15 0.13
N CYS A 5 -10.64 5.08 0.88
CA CYS A 5 -9.62 4.12 1.26
C CYS A 5 -9.90 2.81 0.52
N VAL A 6 -8.91 2.32 -0.21
CA VAL A 6 -8.91 0.95 -0.73
C VAL A 6 -8.00 0.12 0.16
N HIS A 7 -8.43 -1.07 0.55
CA HIS A 7 -7.68 -1.87 1.51
C HIS A 7 -8.09 -3.35 1.44
N PHE A 8 -7.31 -4.25 2.02
CA PHE A 8 -7.78 -5.58 2.41
C PHE A 8 -8.07 -5.60 3.92
N ARG A 9 -8.54 -6.71 4.46
CA ARG A 9 -8.99 -6.75 5.86
C ARG A 9 -8.25 -7.76 6.70
N GLU A 10 -8.02 -7.42 7.97
CA GLU A 10 -7.57 -8.33 9.02
C GLU A 10 -8.66 -9.36 9.32
N LYS A 11 -8.73 -10.39 8.47
CA LYS A 11 -9.71 -11.44 8.56
C LYS A 11 -9.18 -12.71 7.90
N LEU A 12 -9.07 -13.79 8.67
CA LEU A 12 -8.57 -15.08 8.19
C LEU A 12 -9.62 -15.83 7.35
N THR A 13 -10.08 -15.18 6.29
CA THR A 13 -11.03 -15.75 5.32
C THR A 13 -10.71 -15.19 3.93
N VAL A 14 -11.04 -15.94 2.89
CA VAL A 14 -10.77 -15.53 1.50
C VAL A 14 -11.40 -14.18 1.15
N ASP A 15 -12.56 -13.85 1.73
CA ASP A 15 -13.20 -12.54 1.53
C ASP A 15 -12.51 -11.40 2.27
N GLY A 16 -11.64 -11.66 3.25
CA GLY A 16 -10.78 -10.66 3.87
C GLY A 16 -9.67 -10.21 2.93
N GLU A 17 -9.12 -11.12 2.15
CA GLU A 17 -8.05 -10.89 1.18
C GLU A 17 -8.61 -10.60 -0.22
N GLN A 18 -9.44 -9.55 -0.30
CA GLN A 18 -10.04 -9.00 -1.51
C GLN A 18 -10.02 -7.46 -1.42
N VAL A 19 -10.45 -6.78 -2.47
CA VAL A 19 -10.52 -5.32 -2.47
C VAL A 19 -11.74 -4.83 -1.71
N HIS A 20 -11.52 -4.10 -0.64
CA HIS A 20 -12.55 -3.43 0.15
C HIS A 20 -12.45 -1.92 0.00
N PHE A 21 -13.59 -1.25 0.12
CA PHE A 21 -13.67 0.19 0.10
C PHE A 21 -14.21 0.74 1.42
N ALA A 22 -13.62 1.83 1.85
CA ALA A 22 -14.16 2.69 2.88
C ALA A 22 -14.13 4.14 2.43
N VAL A 23 -15.04 4.95 2.88
CA VAL A 23 -15.10 6.37 2.56
C VAL A 23 -15.13 7.23 3.81
N SER A 24 -14.63 8.46 3.66
CA SER A 24 -14.74 9.48 4.68
C SER A 24 -15.13 10.82 4.03
N LYS A 25 -16.00 11.57 4.68
CA LYS A 25 -16.37 12.91 4.23
C LYS A 25 -15.35 13.96 4.65
N ASP A 26 -14.64 13.71 5.74
CA ASP A 26 -13.76 14.67 6.41
C ASP A 26 -12.32 14.18 6.60
N GLY A 27 -12.01 12.93 6.21
CA GLY A 27 -10.70 12.31 6.41
C GLY A 27 -10.46 11.75 7.80
N PHE A 28 -11.37 11.98 8.76
CA PHE A 28 -11.25 11.55 10.16
C PHE A 28 -12.20 10.40 10.51
N ALA A 29 -13.47 10.51 10.11
CA ALA A 29 -14.48 9.48 10.35
C ALA A 29 -14.67 8.63 9.10
N TRP A 30 -14.36 7.33 9.22
CA TRP A 30 -14.37 6.38 8.12
C TRP A 30 -15.51 5.37 8.25
N GLU A 31 -16.13 5.05 7.16
CA GLU A 31 -17.18 4.02 7.08
C GLU A 31 -16.89 3.02 5.97
N MET A 32 -17.05 1.73 6.26
CA MET A 32 -16.95 0.70 5.22
C MET A 32 -18.12 0.79 4.27
N LEU A 33 -17.85 0.57 2.98
CA LEU A 33 -18.87 0.37 1.97
C LEU A 33 -19.26 -1.11 1.87
N ASN A 34 -20.39 -1.39 1.18
CA ASN A 34 -20.90 -2.74 0.89
C ASN A 34 -21.13 -3.60 2.15
N GLY A 35 -21.47 -2.97 3.29
CA GLY A 35 -21.62 -3.68 4.56
C GLY A 35 -20.32 -4.36 5.03
N GLY A 36 -19.16 -3.85 4.62
CA GLY A 36 -17.84 -4.42 4.92
C GLY A 36 -17.50 -5.68 4.13
N LYS A 37 -18.26 -5.99 3.07
CA LYS A 37 -17.93 -7.04 2.10
C LYS A 37 -17.01 -6.48 1.01
N PRO A 38 -16.27 -7.34 0.29
CA PRO A 38 -15.48 -6.90 -0.85
C PRO A 38 -16.33 -6.20 -1.92
N VAL A 39 -15.72 -5.23 -2.59
CA VAL A 39 -16.32 -4.55 -3.76
C VAL A 39 -15.76 -5.11 -5.07
N LEU A 40 -14.60 -5.75 -5.03
CA LEU A 40 -13.94 -6.35 -6.18
C LEU A 40 -13.24 -7.63 -5.74
N PHE A 41 -13.37 -8.68 -6.54
CA PHE A 41 -12.83 -10.00 -6.24
C PHE A 41 -11.66 -10.35 -7.19
N SER A 42 -10.64 -10.99 -6.63
CA SER A 42 -9.60 -11.62 -7.42
C SER A 42 -10.07 -12.98 -7.93
N GLU A 43 -10.25 -13.08 -9.24
CA GLU A 43 -10.70 -14.31 -9.93
C GLU A 43 -9.55 -15.05 -10.62
N LYS A 44 -8.39 -14.39 -10.76
CA LYS A 44 -7.18 -14.94 -11.40
C LYS A 44 -6.04 -15.08 -10.38
N GLY A 45 -4.95 -15.71 -10.76
CA GLY A 45 -3.78 -15.91 -9.91
C GLY A 45 -4.06 -16.76 -8.69
N THR A 46 -3.68 -16.29 -7.51
CA THR A 46 -3.88 -16.99 -6.24
C THR A 46 -5.35 -16.94 -5.77
N GLY A 47 -6.17 -16.07 -6.35
CA GLY A 47 -7.58 -15.86 -6.00
C GLY A 47 -7.77 -15.15 -4.67
N GLY A 48 -6.87 -14.25 -4.35
CA GLY A 48 -6.93 -13.28 -3.27
C GLY A 48 -5.90 -12.18 -3.50
N VAL A 49 -6.09 -11.03 -2.87
CA VAL A 49 -5.19 -9.89 -2.99
C VAL A 49 -4.96 -9.21 -1.66
N ARG A 50 -3.75 -8.63 -1.53
CA ARG A 50 -3.31 -7.84 -0.38
C ARG A 50 -2.68 -6.53 -0.87
N ASP A 51 -2.40 -5.62 0.05
CA ASP A 51 -1.61 -4.41 -0.20
C ASP A 51 -2.15 -3.63 -1.40
N ILE A 52 -3.38 -3.11 -1.24
CA ILE A 52 -4.15 -2.55 -2.34
C ILE A 52 -3.73 -1.10 -2.62
N GLU A 53 -3.22 -0.85 -3.80
CA GLU A 53 -2.88 0.47 -4.30
C GLU A 53 -3.94 0.99 -5.27
N ILE A 54 -4.19 2.30 -5.26
CA ILE A 54 -5.04 2.99 -6.22
C ILE A 54 -4.47 4.35 -6.59
N ILE A 55 -4.47 4.66 -7.87
CA ILE A 55 -4.18 6.02 -8.35
C ILE A 55 -5.31 6.52 -9.26
N ARG A 56 -5.58 7.83 -9.19
CA ARG A 56 -6.30 8.54 -10.26
C ARG A 56 -5.28 8.96 -11.30
N ARG A 57 -5.40 8.45 -12.52
CA ARG A 57 -4.53 8.74 -13.63
C ARG A 57 -4.78 10.14 -14.21
N ALA A 58 -3.83 10.62 -15.00
CA ALA A 58 -3.97 11.90 -15.72
C ALA A 58 -5.16 11.95 -16.69
N ASP A 59 -5.58 10.80 -17.24
CA ASP A 59 -6.77 10.67 -18.08
C ASP A 59 -8.10 10.61 -17.29
N GLY A 60 -8.04 10.71 -15.97
CA GLY A 60 -9.19 10.70 -15.07
C GLY A 60 -9.65 9.31 -14.63
N LYS A 61 -9.15 8.24 -15.25
CA LYS A 61 -9.43 6.84 -14.83
C LYS A 61 -8.73 6.50 -13.53
N PHE A 62 -9.18 5.43 -12.90
CA PHE A 62 -8.53 4.81 -11.76
C PHE A 62 -7.83 3.53 -12.18
N SER A 63 -6.61 3.34 -11.69
CA SER A 63 -5.88 2.08 -11.76
C SER A 63 -5.75 1.52 -10.35
N ILE A 64 -6.13 0.24 -10.17
CA ILE A 64 -5.94 -0.51 -8.93
C ILE A 64 -4.88 -1.58 -9.19
N LEU A 65 -3.86 -1.61 -8.36
CA LEU A 65 -2.87 -2.68 -8.27
C LEU A 65 -2.96 -3.37 -6.91
N ALA A 66 -2.60 -4.63 -6.86
CA ALA A 66 -2.52 -5.37 -5.61
C ALA A 66 -1.54 -6.54 -5.70
N THR A 67 -0.96 -6.91 -4.57
CA THR A 67 -0.22 -8.16 -4.42
C THR A 67 -1.14 -9.34 -4.75
N ASP A 68 -0.76 -10.19 -5.71
CA ASP A 68 -1.46 -11.43 -6.01
C ASP A 68 -1.08 -12.51 -4.97
N LEU A 69 -1.73 -12.45 -3.82
CA LEU A 69 -1.50 -13.36 -2.69
C LEU A 69 -2.78 -13.60 -1.88
N CYS A 70 -3.15 -14.87 -1.76
CA CYS A 70 -4.16 -15.32 -0.81
C CYS A 70 -3.48 -16.17 0.28
N VAL A 71 -3.12 -15.55 1.40
CA VAL A 71 -2.42 -16.22 2.52
C VAL A 71 -3.29 -17.33 3.10
N VAL A 72 -4.60 -17.11 3.21
CA VAL A 72 -5.53 -18.11 3.74
C VAL A 72 -5.49 -19.44 2.97
N LYS A 73 -5.24 -19.39 1.67
CA LYS A 73 -5.08 -20.61 0.83
C LYS A 73 -3.70 -21.27 0.94
N ARG A 74 -2.73 -20.59 1.56
CA ARG A 74 -1.35 -21.07 1.76
C ARG A 74 -1.12 -21.54 3.20
N MET A 75 -2.10 -21.40 4.10
CA MET A 75 -2.03 -21.91 5.47
C MET A 75 -2.08 -23.44 5.50
N ASP A 76 -1.32 -24.04 6.42
CA ASP A 76 -1.44 -25.45 6.74
C ASP A 76 -2.71 -25.74 7.58
N GLU A 77 -2.94 -27.01 7.92
CA GLU A 77 -4.06 -27.47 8.77
C GLU A 77 -4.08 -26.85 10.18
N ASN A 78 -2.94 -26.32 10.65
CA ASN A 78 -2.79 -25.64 11.94
C ASN A 78 -2.82 -24.11 11.80
N HIS A 79 -3.14 -23.59 10.64
CA HIS A 79 -3.15 -22.15 10.28
C HIS A 79 -1.76 -21.49 10.34
N ASN A 80 -0.68 -22.27 10.19
CA ASN A 80 0.66 -21.70 10.04
C ASN A 80 0.91 -21.28 8.60
N ILE A 81 1.74 -20.25 8.46
CA ILE A 81 2.12 -19.67 7.17
C ILE A 81 3.63 -19.90 6.98
N ASP A 82 4.00 -20.53 5.88
CA ASP A 82 5.39 -20.60 5.44
C ASP A 82 5.76 -19.39 4.60
N TRP A 83 6.14 -18.30 5.28
CA TRP A 83 6.56 -17.08 4.62
C TRP A 83 7.79 -17.27 3.74
N LYS A 84 8.67 -18.21 4.08
CA LYS A 84 9.84 -18.51 3.26
C LYS A 84 9.41 -19.09 1.90
N ASP A 85 8.51 -20.05 1.90
CA ASP A 85 7.96 -20.58 0.64
C ASP A 85 7.22 -19.53 -0.17
N ILE A 86 6.44 -18.67 0.49
CA ILE A 86 5.70 -17.58 -0.19
C ILE A 86 6.66 -16.55 -0.80
N ASN A 87 7.78 -16.24 -0.15
CA ASN A 87 8.82 -15.35 -0.68
C ASN A 87 9.57 -15.93 -1.88
N HIS A 88 9.76 -17.25 -1.90
CA HIS A 88 10.52 -17.92 -2.97
C HIS A 88 9.64 -18.32 -4.16
N ASN A 89 8.42 -18.79 -3.86
CA ASN A 89 7.49 -19.39 -4.82
C ASN A 89 6.17 -18.61 -4.89
N GLY A 90 6.23 -17.30 -4.66
CA GLY A 90 5.10 -16.40 -4.76
C GLY A 90 4.68 -16.13 -6.20
N SER A 91 3.60 -15.38 -6.35
CA SER A 91 3.19 -14.88 -7.66
C SER A 91 4.21 -13.89 -8.21
N LYS A 92 4.54 -14.03 -9.50
CA LYS A 92 5.40 -13.12 -10.26
C LYS A 92 4.59 -12.09 -11.05
N CYS A 93 3.34 -11.92 -10.66
CA CYS A 93 2.42 -10.96 -11.24
C CYS A 93 1.80 -10.08 -10.15
N LEU A 94 1.35 -8.91 -10.55
CA LEU A 94 0.45 -8.07 -9.78
C LEU A 94 -0.96 -8.16 -10.34
N SER A 95 -1.97 -8.17 -9.48
CA SER A 95 -3.36 -8.06 -9.89
C SER A 95 -3.69 -6.63 -10.26
N TYR A 96 -4.40 -6.42 -11.38
CA TYR A 96 -4.68 -5.10 -11.94
C TYR A 96 -6.12 -4.98 -12.41
N TRP A 97 -6.73 -3.81 -12.18
CA TRP A 97 -8.03 -3.39 -12.68
C TRP A 97 -8.03 -1.91 -13.04
N GLU A 98 -8.85 -1.54 -14.03
CA GLU A 98 -9.18 -0.16 -14.36
C GLU A 98 -10.64 0.15 -14.06
N SER A 99 -10.93 1.41 -13.76
CA SER A 99 -12.30 1.92 -13.63
C SER A 99 -12.36 3.40 -14.02
N GLU A 100 -13.48 3.82 -14.62
CA GLU A 100 -13.78 5.24 -14.87
C GLU A 100 -14.60 5.86 -13.74
N ASP A 101 -15.24 5.04 -12.89
CA ASP A 101 -16.26 5.52 -11.95
C ASP A 101 -16.22 4.87 -10.56
N LEU A 102 -15.25 3.97 -10.31
CA LEU A 102 -15.09 3.20 -9.06
C LEU A 102 -16.26 2.22 -8.76
N ILE A 103 -17.07 1.94 -9.78
CA ILE A 103 -18.21 1.00 -9.70
C ILE A 103 -18.06 -0.09 -10.74
N ASN A 104 -17.79 0.32 -11.99
CA ASN A 104 -17.59 -0.58 -13.10
C ASN A 104 -16.10 -0.77 -13.32
N PHE A 105 -15.61 -1.98 -13.11
CA PHE A 105 -14.22 -2.35 -13.26
C PHE A 105 -14.00 -3.18 -14.52
N SER A 106 -12.81 -3.06 -15.09
CA SER A 106 -12.35 -4.01 -16.12
C SER A 106 -12.31 -5.44 -15.57
N GLU A 107 -12.17 -6.42 -16.45
CA GLU A 107 -11.72 -7.75 -16.02
C GLU A 107 -10.36 -7.64 -15.34
N GLN A 108 -10.10 -8.53 -14.37
CA GLN A 108 -8.79 -8.64 -13.74
C GLN A 108 -7.73 -9.00 -14.77
N GLU A 109 -6.61 -8.29 -14.74
CA GLU A 109 -5.39 -8.66 -15.42
C GLU A 109 -4.31 -9.07 -14.41
N LEU A 110 -3.40 -9.95 -14.81
CA LEU A 110 -2.19 -10.28 -14.09
C LEU A 110 -1.02 -9.66 -14.84
N LEU A 111 -0.45 -8.59 -14.28
CA LEU A 111 0.67 -7.88 -14.88
C LEU A 111 1.97 -8.62 -14.56
N TYR A 112 2.62 -9.12 -15.60
CA TYR A 112 3.93 -9.74 -15.56
C TYR A 112 4.97 -8.81 -16.22
N PHE A 113 6.05 -8.52 -15.50
CA PHE A 113 7.05 -7.54 -15.95
C PHE A 113 8.30 -8.14 -16.60
N GLY A 114 8.26 -9.41 -17.00
CA GLY A 114 9.31 -10.04 -17.80
C GLY A 114 10.52 -10.55 -17.02
N ARG A 115 10.39 -10.75 -15.68
CA ARG A 115 11.45 -11.31 -14.83
C ARG A 115 11.00 -12.59 -14.13
N ASP A 116 11.57 -13.72 -14.53
CA ASP A 116 11.31 -15.04 -13.93
C ASP A 116 12.12 -15.29 -12.65
N ASP A 117 13.16 -14.51 -12.42
CA ASP A 117 14.07 -14.64 -11.30
C ASP A 117 13.56 -14.01 -9.99
N PHE A 118 12.43 -13.30 -10.01
CA PHE A 118 11.76 -12.83 -8.81
C PHE A 118 11.11 -13.99 -8.04
N GLY A 119 11.18 -13.97 -6.70
CA GLY A 119 10.47 -14.91 -5.85
C GLY A 119 9.00 -14.54 -5.62
N CYS A 120 8.72 -13.23 -5.56
CA CYS A 120 7.39 -12.66 -5.34
C CYS A 120 7.35 -11.21 -5.85
N LEU A 121 6.15 -10.64 -5.96
CA LEU A 121 5.92 -9.20 -6.15
C LEU A 121 4.94 -8.74 -5.06
N TRP A 122 5.42 -7.97 -4.07
CA TRP A 122 4.63 -7.58 -2.91
C TRP A 122 4.50 -6.09 -2.73
N ALA A 123 3.34 -5.67 -2.21
CA ALA A 123 3.04 -4.30 -1.83
C ALA A 123 3.38 -3.30 -2.96
N PRO A 124 2.69 -3.40 -4.12
CA PRO A 124 2.91 -2.48 -5.22
C PRO A 124 2.43 -1.08 -4.85
N GLU A 125 3.15 -0.07 -5.31
CA GLU A 125 2.70 1.32 -5.34
C GLU A 125 2.85 1.94 -6.71
N ILE A 126 2.02 2.95 -6.99
CA ILE A 126 2.03 3.72 -8.23
C ILE A 126 2.32 5.18 -7.89
N THR A 127 3.41 5.71 -8.44
CA THR A 127 3.77 7.11 -8.30
C THR A 127 3.85 7.76 -9.68
N TYR A 128 3.22 8.92 -9.86
CA TYR A 128 3.35 9.68 -11.10
C TYR A 128 4.62 10.53 -11.08
N ASP A 129 5.44 10.35 -12.09
CA ASP A 129 6.63 11.15 -12.37
C ASP A 129 6.25 12.29 -13.30
N ASP A 130 6.03 13.46 -12.73
CA ASP A 130 5.61 14.66 -13.46
C ASP A 130 6.70 15.26 -14.37
N GLU A 131 7.96 14.89 -14.15
CA GLU A 131 9.09 15.34 -14.99
C GLU A 131 9.18 14.55 -16.30
N ASN A 132 8.86 13.25 -16.28
CA ASN A 132 8.95 12.35 -17.43
C ASN A 132 7.58 12.00 -18.05
N ASP A 133 6.49 12.49 -17.47
CA ASP A 133 5.10 12.18 -17.88
C ASP A 133 4.87 10.67 -17.98
N GLU A 134 5.19 9.96 -16.89
CA GLU A 134 5.04 8.51 -16.79
C GLU A 134 4.72 8.08 -15.35
N TYR A 135 4.35 6.83 -15.16
CA TYR A 135 4.15 6.23 -13.86
C TYR A 135 5.31 5.31 -13.52
N ILE A 136 5.77 5.39 -12.28
CA ILE A 136 6.64 4.41 -11.65
C ILE A 136 5.74 3.47 -10.85
N ILE A 137 5.88 2.18 -11.11
CA ILE A 137 5.30 1.13 -10.28
C ILE A 137 6.47 0.48 -9.55
N HIS A 138 6.46 0.47 -8.22
CA HIS A 138 7.49 -0.17 -7.41
C HIS A 138 6.90 -1.17 -6.43
N TRP A 139 7.68 -2.17 -6.05
CA TRP A 139 7.25 -3.29 -5.19
C TRP A 139 8.43 -3.95 -4.49
N GLY A 140 8.16 -4.68 -3.40
CA GLY A 140 9.14 -5.54 -2.75
C GLY A 140 9.30 -6.88 -3.44
N SER A 141 10.53 -7.33 -3.64
CA SER A 141 10.83 -8.62 -4.27
C SER A 141 12.13 -9.23 -3.75
N THR A 142 12.17 -10.56 -3.68
CA THR A 142 13.39 -11.37 -3.57
C THR A 142 13.81 -11.85 -4.94
N VAL A 143 15.08 -12.20 -5.13
CA VAL A 143 15.63 -12.66 -6.41
C VAL A 143 16.43 -13.95 -6.26
N SER A 144 16.47 -14.76 -7.34
CA SER A 144 17.18 -16.04 -7.33
C SER A 144 18.70 -15.91 -7.24
N GLU A 145 19.26 -14.74 -7.61
CA GLU A 145 20.70 -14.48 -7.57
C GLU A 145 21.28 -14.63 -6.16
N ASP A 146 20.52 -14.24 -5.14
CA ASP A 146 20.87 -14.37 -3.72
C ASP A 146 20.12 -15.52 -3.02
N GLU A 147 19.62 -16.50 -3.78
CA GLU A 147 18.82 -17.63 -3.28
C GLU A 147 17.53 -17.17 -2.57
N PHE A 148 16.97 -16.03 -2.98
CA PHE A 148 15.79 -15.39 -2.40
C PHE A 148 15.94 -15.02 -0.91
N ASN A 149 17.15 -14.74 -0.45
CA ASN A 149 17.43 -14.44 0.95
C ASN A 149 17.34 -12.96 1.32
N HIS A 150 17.14 -12.06 0.35
CA HIS A 150 17.10 -10.63 0.60
C HIS A 150 16.01 -9.94 -0.22
N MET A 151 15.10 -9.27 0.48
CA MET A 151 14.04 -8.48 -0.15
C MET A 151 14.48 -7.03 -0.35
N SER A 152 14.33 -6.54 -1.57
CA SER A 152 14.62 -5.16 -1.98
C SER A 152 13.45 -4.58 -2.77
N ILE A 153 13.44 -3.27 -2.97
CA ILE A 153 12.43 -2.58 -3.78
C ILE A 153 12.91 -2.53 -5.23
N TYR A 154 12.07 -3.02 -6.12
CA TYR A 154 12.24 -2.95 -7.57
C TYR A 154 11.18 -2.04 -8.19
N PHE A 155 11.40 -1.59 -9.42
CA PHE A 155 10.44 -0.75 -10.12
C PHE A 155 10.42 -0.99 -11.62
N THR A 156 9.34 -0.57 -12.25
CA THR A 156 9.15 -0.45 -13.69
C THR A 156 8.51 0.89 -14.01
N ARG A 157 8.58 1.31 -15.27
CA ARG A 157 7.98 2.54 -15.79
C ARG A 157 6.91 2.21 -16.82
N THR A 158 5.85 3.00 -16.83
CA THR A 158 4.77 2.87 -17.82
C THR A 158 4.09 4.22 -18.06
N LYS A 159 3.59 4.43 -19.28
CA LYS A 159 2.72 5.58 -19.61
C LYS A 159 1.25 5.20 -19.70
N ASP A 160 0.96 3.93 -19.90
CA ASP A 160 -0.36 3.46 -20.33
C ASP A 160 -0.88 2.22 -19.57
N PHE A 161 -0.11 1.68 -18.64
CA PHE A 161 -0.37 0.42 -17.91
C PHE A 161 -0.52 -0.81 -18.83
N LYS A 162 0.08 -0.74 -20.04
CA LYS A 162 0.10 -1.83 -21.05
C LYS A 162 1.51 -2.19 -21.45
N SER A 163 2.36 -1.19 -21.56
CA SER A 163 3.77 -1.34 -21.89
C SER A 163 4.62 -0.93 -20.69
N PHE A 164 5.56 -1.78 -20.31
CA PHE A 164 6.39 -1.61 -19.13
C PHE A 164 7.87 -1.66 -19.48
N SER A 165 8.68 -0.84 -18.83
CA SER A 165 10.14 -0.99 -18.90
C SER A 165 10.56 -2.31 -18.24
N TYR A 166 11.76 -2.81 -18.56
CA TYR A 166 12.34 -3.93 -17.83
C TYR A 166 12.57 -3.52 -16.36
N PRO A 167 12.20 -4.36 -15.36
CA PRO A 167 12.35 -4.03 -13.96
C PRO A 167 13.79 -3.82 -13.52
N GLU A 168 14.02 -2.75 -12.78
CA GLU A 168 15.32 -2.37 -12.22
C GLU A 168 15.24 -2.30 -10.69
N LEU A 169 16.40 -2.39 -10.03
CA LEU A 169 16.50 -2.16 -8.59
C LEU A 169 16.22 -0.68 -8.30
N PHE A 170 15.24 -0.41 -7.44
CA PHE A 170 14.91 0.94 -7.00
C PHE A 170 15.67 1.33 -5.74
N PHE A 171 15.60 0.47 -4.73
CA PHE A 171 16.21 0.76 -3.43
C PHE A 171 16.52 -0.52 -2.66
N THR A 172 17.63 -0.55 -1.96
CA THR A 172 18.06 -1.66 -1.11
C THR A 172 18.80 -1.15 0.12
N LYS A 173 18.77 -1.91 1.19
CA LYS A 173 19.53 -1.69 2.45
C LYS A 173 20.22 -2.99 2.86
N THR A 174 21.00 -2.96 3.92
CA THR A 174 21.62 -4.17 4.49
C THR A 174 20.56 -5.14 5.02
N ASN A 175 19.49 -4.62 5.61
CA ASN A 175 18.32 -5.40 6.03
C ASN A 175 17.32 -5.51 4.88
N GLU A 176 16.51 -6.56 4.91
CA GLU A 176 15.36 -6.68 4.00
C GLU A 176 14.37 -5.53 4.20
N ILE A 177 13.88 -5.01 3.09
CA ILE A 177 12.94 -3.89 3.06
C ILE A 177 11.78 -4.18 2.13
N LEU A 178 10.59 -3.71 2.50
CA LEU A 178 9.35 -3.88 1.74
C LEU A 178 8.35 -2.78 2.09
N ASP A 179 7.13 -2.85 1.54
CA ASP A 179 6.02 -1.95 1.84
C ASP A 179 6.41 -0.48 1.67
N SER A 180 6.95 -0.16 0.50
CA SER A 180 7.42 1.17 0.19
C SER A 180 6.30 2.12 -0.21
N HIS A 181 6.39 3.38 0.23
CA HIS A 181 5.49 4.46 -0.13
C HIS A 181 6.30 5.67 -0.57
N LEU A 182 6.08 6.16 -1.80
CA LEU A 182 6.81 7.28 -2.38
C LEU A 182 5.85 8.41 -2.75
N MET A 183 6.13 9.62 -2.27
CA MET A 183 5.34 10.80 -2.60
C MET A 183 6.18 12.06 -2.73
N LYS A 184 5.74 12.99 -3.59
CA LYS A 184 6.35 14.31 -3.75
C LYS A 184 5.58 15.35 -2.93
N HIS A 185 6.32 16.19 -2.21
CA HIS A 185 5.78 17.40 -1.63
C HIS A 185 6.70 18.59 -1.88
N GLY A 186 6.17 19.60 -2.58
CA GLY A 186 7.01 20.68 -3.09
C GLY A 186 8.03 20.14 -4.11
N ASP A 187 9.30 20.38 -3.84
CA ASP A 187 10.44 19.89 -4.62
C ASP A 187 11.19 18.71 -3.95
N GLU A 188 10.56 18.06 -2.98
CA GLU A 188 11.14 16.97 -2.21
C GLU A 188 10.31 15.70 -2.29
N TRP A 189 10.98 14.57 -2.50
CA TRP A 189 10.41 13.24 -2.44
C TRP A 189 10.58 12.68 -1.04
N HIS A 190 9.52 12.10 -0.51
CA HIS A 190 9.47 11.39 0.76
C HIS A 190 9.25 9.91 0.48
N PHE A 191 10.15 9.08 0.96
CA PHE A 191 10.14 7.65 0.76
C PHE A 191 10.05 6.94 2.10
N PHE A 192 8.93 6.26 2.34
CA PHE A 192 8.70 5.43 3.51
C PHE A 192 8.82 3.97 3.11
N TYR A 193 9.36 3.14 3.98
CA TYR A 193 9.44 1.70 3.76
C TYR A 193 9.54 0.97 5.09
N LYS A 194 9.16 -0.32 5.11
CA LYS A 194 9.36 -1.19 6.25
C LYS A 194 10.76 -1.77 6.22
N ASN A 195 11.47 -1.64 7.32
CA ASN A 195 12.65 -2.45 7.65
C ASN A 195 12.18 -3.73 8.37
N ALA A 196 12.48 -4.90 7.80
CA ALA A 196 11.94 -6.17 8.30
C ALA A 196 12.65 -6.70 9.56
N HIS A 197 13.89 -6.26 9.79
CA HIS A 197 14.73 -6.71 10.90
C HIS A 197 14.92 -5.64 11.95
N ASP A 198 15.67 -5.94 13.03
CA ASP A 198 15.93 -4.99 14.12
C ASP A 198 16.79 -3.78 13.66
N PRO A 199 16.30 -2.56 13.85
CA PRO A 199 15.00 -2.19 14.39
C PRO A 199 13.88 -2.37 13.37
N SER A 200 12.93 -3.27 13.64
CA SER A 200 11.77 -3.48 12.77
C SER A 200 10.81 -2.30 12.83
N GLY A 201 10.28 -1.91 11.70
CA GLY A 201 9.28 -0.86 11.59
C GLY A 201 9.44 0.00 10.36
N ASN A 202 8.63 1.06 10.28
CA ASN A 202 8.68 2.00 9.16
C ASN A 202 9.86 2.96 9.32
N MET A 203 10.54 3.21 8.20
CA MET A 203 11.65 4.13 8.03
C MET A 203 11.26 5.23 7.06
N HIS A 204 11.98 6.36 7.09
CA HIS A 204 11.74 7.48 6.20
C HIS A 204 13.06 7.99 5.61
N GLU A 205 13.00 8.32 4.33
CA GLU A 205 14.10 8.94 3.59
C GLU A 205 13.57 10.10 2.77
N THR A 206 14.44 11.03 2.41
CA THR A 206 14.10 12.15 1.51
C THR A 206 15.05 12.24 0.33
N SER A 207 14.58 12.83 -0.77
CA SER A 207 15.39 13.06 -1.97
C SER A 207 14.87 14.23 -2.79
N LYS A 208 15.75 14.82 -3.61
CA LYS A 208 15.35 15.79 -4.65
C LYS A 208 14.97 15.11 -5.98
N CYS A 209 15.31 13.84 -6.15
CA CYS A 209 14.99 13.05 -7.34
C CYS A 209 14.14 11.84 -6.98
N ILE A 210 13.19 11.49 -7.84
CA ILE A 210 12.25 10.39 -7.62
C ILE A 210 12.95 9.03 -7.36
N THR A 211 14.12 8.81 -7.95
CA THR A 211 14.92 7.59 -7.80
C THR A 211 16.11 7.76 -6.85
N GLY A 212 16.15 8.83 -6.05
CA GLY A 212 17.26 9.12 -5.15
C GLY A 212 18.42 9.91 -5.79
N PRO A 213 19.58 10.03 -5.16
CA PRO A 213 19.91 9.36 -3.89
C PRO A 213 19.04 9.83 -2.74
N PHE A 214 18.74 8.92 -1.82
CA PHE A 214 17.91 9.18 -0.65
C PHE A 214 18.75 9.45 0.59
N GLU A 215 18.32 10.41 1.40
CA GLU A 215 18.91 10.77 2.69
C GLU A 215 18.02 10.27 3.84
N HIS A 216 18.62 9.57 4.79
CA HIS A 216 17.91 8.93 5.90
C HIS A 216 17.48 9.91 6.98
N ASP A 217 16.30 9.71 7.55
CA ASP A 217 15.69 10.51 8.62
C ASP A 217 15.71 9.78 9.97
N ASP A 218 16.82 9.94 10.72
CA ASP A 218 16.99 9.33 12.04
C ASP A 218 15.94 9.83 13.08
N GLU A 219 15.38 11.03 12.90
CA GLU A 219 14.36 11.57 13.81
C GLU A 219 13.03 10.84 13.65
N PHE A 220 12.69 10.48 12.42
CA PHE A 220 11.51 9.67 12.14
C PHE A 220 11.62 8.27 12.75
N ASP A 221 12.77 7.63 12.66
CA ASP A 221 13.01 6.32 13.27
C ASP A 221 12.82 6.36 14.79
N ALA A 222 13.35 7.38 15.44
CA ALA A 222 13.20 7.57 16.89
C ALA A 222 11.73 7.77 17.28
N LEU A 223 10.96 8.50 16.46
CA LEU A 223 9.53 8.73 16.65
C LEU A 223 8.75 7.42 16.54
N VAL A 224 8.98 6.64 15.48
CA VAL A 224 8.27 5.35 15.28
C VAL A 224 8.57 4.38 16.42
N ARG A 225 9.84 4.25 16.81
CA ARG A 225 10.24 3.42 17.97
C ARG A 225 9.56 3.83 19.27
N TYR A 226 9.38 5.12 19.52
CA TYR A 226 8.68 5.62 20.71
C TYR A 226 7.24 5.10 20.78
N TYR A 227 6.55 4.97 19.64
CA TYR A 227 5.18 4.48 19.57
C TYR A 227 5.06 2.96 19.38
N THR A 228 6.16 2.26 19.18
CA THR A 228 6.17 0.78 19.06
C THR A 228 6.03 0.19 20.47
N ASN A 229 4.86 -0.33 20.78
CA ASN A 229 4.57 -0.97 22.07
C ASN A 229 4.12 -2.42 21.84
N GLY A 230 5.10 -3.32 21.73
CA GLY A 230 4.86 -4.75 21.57
C GLY A 230 4.39 -5.19 20.19
N GLY A 231 4.60 -4.37 19.15
CA GLY A 231 4.31 -4.67 17.75
C GLY A 231 5.29 -3.96 16.83
N SER A 232 4.94 -3.85 15.56
CA SER A 232 5.71 -3.13 14.54
C SER A 232 4.77 -2.44 13.55
N TYR A 233 5.32 -1.54 12.73
CA TYR A 233 4.57 -0.78 11.73
C TYR A 233 5.04 -1.14 10.32
N GLU A 234 4.08 -1.23 9.40
CA GLU A 234 4.29 -1.48 7.97
C GLU A 234 3.28 -0.68 7.15
N GLY A 235 3.27 -0.84 5.82
CA GLY A 235 2.20 -0.39 4.94
C GLY A 235 1.92 1.10 5.02
N ALA A 236 2.97 1.94 4.96
CA ALA A 236 2.81 3.40 5.00
C ALA A 236 1.95 3.90 3.85
N THR A 237 1.07 4.85 4.13
CA THR A 237 0.37 5.64 3.11
C THR A 237 0.06 7.03 3.66
N THR A 238 0.11 8.05 2.82
CA THR A 238 -0.08 9.42 3.27
C THR A 238 -1.18 10.15 2.50
N PHE A 239 -1.82 11.10 3.17
CA PHE A 239 -2.74 12.04 2.53
C PHE A 239 -2.82 13.36 3.30
N THR A 240 -3.28 14.42 2.63
CA THR A 240 -3.48 15.73 3.27
C THR A 240 -4.90 15.83 3.80
N LEU A 241 -5.04 16.13 5.09
CA LEU A 241 -6.32 16.38 5.77
C LEU A 241 -6.95 17.70 5.29
N PRO A 242 -8.26 17.91 5.51
CA PRO A 242 -8.94 19.15 5.09
C PRO A 242 -8.41 20.41 5.76
N ASP A 243 -7.85 20.29 6.94
CA ASP A 243 -7.24 21.40 7.71
C ASP A 243 -5.79 21.70 7.30
N GLY A 244 -5.27 20.99 6.29
CA GLY A 244 -3.93 21.18 5.74
C GLY A 244 -2.84 20.38 6.45
N ARG A 245 -3.16 19.64 7.49
CA ARG A 245 -2.22 18.72 8.14
C ARG A 245 -1.90 17.51 7.25
N TRP A 246 -0.74 16.94 7.46
CA TRP A 246 -0.32 15.70 6.78
C TRP A 246 -0.62 14.50 7.65
N CYS A 247 -1.35 13.54 7.11
CA CYS A 247 -1.64 12.26 7.76
C CYS A 247 -0.78 11.16 7.14
N LEU A 248 -0.08 10.43 7.98
CA LEU A 248 0.58 9.17 7.70
C LEU A 248 -0.19 8.07 8.39
N MET A 249 -0.65 7.09 7.63
CA MET A 249 -1.25 5.88 8.15
C MET A 249 -0.22 4.77 8.12
N LEU A 250 -0.03 4.10 9.25
CA LEU A 250 0.84 2.93 9.38
C LEU A 250 0.01 1.74 9.83
N ASP A 251 0.21 0.59 9.19
CA ASP A 251 -0.42 -0.67 9.57
C ASP A 251 0.33 -1.27 10.76
N PHE A 252 -0.32 -1.32 11.93
CA PHE A 252 0.24 -1.86 13.16
C PHE A 252 -0.03 -3.37 13.24
N PHE A 253 1.02 -4.16 13.41
CA PHE A 253 0.96 -5.62 13.42
C PHE A 253 1.86 -6.22 14.51
N GLY A 254 1.77 -7.57 14.71
CA GLY A 254 2.57 -8.26 15.72
C GLY A 254 2.16 -7.91 17.17
N CYS A 255 1.00 -7.30 17.37
CA CYS A 255 0.42 -6.90 18.63
C CYS A 255 -0.87 -7.70 18.89
N PRO A 256 -1.55 -7.52 20.04
CA PRO A 256 -2.87 -8.10 20.25
C PRO A 256 -3.82 -7.77 19.11
N LYS A 257 -4.59 -8.76 18.65
CA LYS A 257 -5.40 -8.72 17.43
C LYS A 257 -6.36 -7.50 17.38
N GLU A 258 -6.90 -7.10 18.52
CA GLU A 258 -7.79 -5.94 18.66
C GLU A 258 -7.09 -4.60 18.43
N GLN A 259 -5.77 -4.58 18.39
CA GLN A 259 -4.95 -3.39 18.12
C GLN A 259 -4.36 -3.37 16.71
N MET A 260 -4.51 -4.46 15.96
CA MET A 260 -3.99 -4.55 14.59
C MET A 260 -4.77 -3.68 13.62
N GLY A 261 -4.08 -3.14 12.64
CA GLY A 261 -4.62 -2.34 11.55
C GLY A 261 -4.07 -0.92 11.51
N TYR A 262 -4.64 -0.10 10.68
CA TYR A 262 -4.14 1.25 10.47
C TYR A 262 -4.22 2.13 11.72
N VAL A 263 -3.12 2.83 11.96
CA VAL A 263 -2.95 3.81 13.04
C VAL A 263 -2.57 5.16 12.41
N PRO A 264 -3.29 6.25 12.75
CA PRO A 264 -3.01 7.58 12.22
C PRO A 264 -1.88 8.28 12.96
N PHE A 265 -0.98 8.87 12.18
CA PHE A 265 0.02 9.82 12.64
C PHE A 265 -0.19 11.14 11.89
N VAL A 266 -0.09 12.26 12.57
CA VAL A 266 -0.38 13.57 11.99
C VAL A 266 0.77 14.53 12.24
N SER A 267 1.20 15.23 11.21
CA SER A 267 2.13 16.36 11.29
C SER A 267 1.46 17.67 10.89
N LYS A 268 2.12 18.79 11.10
CA LYS A 268 1.54 20.13 10.92
C LYS A 268 1.17 20.44 9.46
N LYS A 269 1.93 19.92 8.51
CA LYS A 269 1.76 20.17 7.07
C LYS A 269 2.48 19.07 6.27
N PRO A 270 2.10 18.82 5.01
CA PRO A 270 2.85 17.96 4.12
C PRO A 270 4.34 18.38 4.02
N GLY A 271 5.24 17.39 3.97
CA GLY A 271 6.68 17.59 4.00
C GLY A 271 7.31 17.79 5.39
N ASP A 272 6.50 17.82 6.46
CA ASP A 272 6.98 17.87 7.83
C ASP A 272 6.87 16.48 8.47
N ALA A 273 7.97 15.72 8.51
CA ALA A 273 8.00 14.36 9.03
C ALA A 273 7.94 14.24 10.58
N HIS A 274 7.74 15.35 11.30
CA HIS A 274 7.56 15.37 12.75
C HIS A 274 6.12 14.92 13.13
N PHE A 275 5.81 13.69 12.88
CA PHE A 275 4.49 13.11 13.14
C PHE A 275 4.21 12.88 14.62
N LYS A 276 2.93 12.92 14.98
CA LYS A 276 2.42 12.51 16.29
C LYS A 276 1.25 11.56 16.11
N ARG A 277 1.21 10.51 16.90
CA ARG A 277 0.08 9.57 16.91
C ARG A 277 -1.21 10.31 17.31
N ALA A 278 -2.30 10.07 16.56
CA ALA A 278 -3.51 10.88 16.62
C ALA A 278 -4.81 10.03 16.71
N ASP A 279 -4.76 8.85 17.34
CA ASP A 279 -5.89 7.91 17.41
C ASP A 279 -7.19 8.55 17.88
N SER A 280 -7.13 9.50 18.83
CA SER A 280 -8.32 10.15 19.38
C SER A 280 -9.03 11.09 18.42
N GLU A 281 -8.39 11.47 17.32
CA GLU A 281 -8.98 12.34 16.29
C GLU A 281 -9.69 11.53 15.20
N PHE A 282 -9.43 10.22 15.11
CA PHE A 282 -9.91 9.37 14.03
C PHE A 282 -10.89 8.30 14.53
N SER A 283 -11.80 7.93 13.65
CA SER A 283 -12.69 6.79 13.85
C SER A 283 -12.60 5.87 12.63
N PHE A 284 -12.00 4.70 12.85
CA PHE A 284 -11.89 3.65 11.83
C PHE A 284 -12.69 2.41 12.24
N PRO A 285 -13.42 1.78 11.31
CA PRO A 285 -13.85 0.40 11.50
C PRO A 285 -12.63 -0.52 11.67
N TYR A 286 -12.75 -1.52 12.54
CA TYR A 286 -11.69 -2.48 12.78
C TYR A 286 -11.30 -3.23 11.50
N GLY A 287 -10.00 -3.53 11.36
CA GLY A 287 -9.46 -4.47 10.41
C GLY A 287 -9.09 -3.90 9.05
N PHE A 288 -8.89 -2.58 8.94
CA PHE A 288 -8.26 -2.02 7.75
C PHE A 288 -6.77 -2.38 7.75
N LYS A 289 -6.34 -3.05 6.70
CA LYS A 289 -4.95 -3.42 6.49
C LYS A 289 -4.38 -2.66 5.29
N HIS A 290 -3.09 -2.79 5.07
CA HIS A 290 -2.30 -2.10 4.08
C HIS A 290 -3.08 -1.79 2.78
N GLY A 291 -3.21 -0.50 2.48
CA GLY A 291 -3.96 0.02 1.34
C GLY A 291 -3.69 1.51 1.13
N ARG A 292 -4.47 2.16 0.29
CA ARG A 292 -4.25 3.53 -0.15
C ARG A 292 -5.41 4.45 0.17
N PHE A 293 -5.09 5.69 0.56
CA PHE A 293 -6.04 6.77 0.80
C PHE A 293 -5.92 7.81 -0.31
N ILE A 294 -7.01 8.10 -1.00
CA ILE A 294 -7.06 9.14 -2.05
C ILE A 294 -8.21 10.11 -1.84
N LYS A 295 -8.04 11.34 -2.33
CA LYS A 295 -9.15 12.31 -2.43
C LYS A 295 -10.06 11.94 -3.59
N ILE A 296 -11.37 12.03 -3.34
CA ILE A 296 -12.41 11.84 -4.35
C ILE A 296 -13.32 13.07 -4.40
N THR A 297 -14.08 13.22 -5.48
CA THR A 297 -15.07 14.29 -5.62
C THR A 297 -16.33 14.01 -4.78
N GLU A 298 -17.13 15.03 -4.50
CA GLU A 298 -18.43 14.85 -3.86
C GLU A 298 -19.35 13.96 -4.68
N GLU A 299 -19.30 14.07 -6.01
CA GLU A 299 -20.09 13.24 -6.92
C GLU A 299 -19.71 11.75 -6.80
N GLU A 300 -18.41 11.44 -6.80
CA GLU A 300 -17.89 10.09 -6.62
C GLU A 300 -18.27 9.53 -5.24
N TYR A 301 -18.14 10.33 -4.19
CA TYR A 301 -18.55 9.94 -2.84
C TYR A 301 -20.02 9.54 -2.79
N PHE A 302 -20.92 10.39 -3.29
CA PHE A 302 -22.35 10.07 -3.28
C PHE A 302 -22.71 8.91 -4.23
N ARG A 303 -22.02 8.76 -5.36
CA ARG A 303 -22.18 7.64 -6.27
C ARG A 303 -21.81 6.32 -5.60
N LEU A 304 -20.66 6.27 -4.93
CA LEU A 304 -20.20 5.10 -4.16
C LEU A 304 -21.18 4.74 -3.04
N LYS A 305 -21.61 5.71 -2.24
CA LYS A 305 -22.59 5.53 -1.17
C LYS A 305 -23.94 5.02 -1.68
N LYS A 306 -24.36 5.45 -2.86
CA LYS A 306 -25.60 5.04 -3.49
C LYS A 306 -25.52 3.60 -4.03
N HIS A 307 -24.38 3.26 -4.62
CA HIS A 307 -24.16 1.94 -5.24
C HIS A 307 -23.90 0.86 -4.21
N TYR A 308 -22.95 1.09 -3.31
CA TYR A 308 -22.56 0.18 -2.23
C TYR A 308 -23.32 0.51 -0.95
N LYS A 309 -24.63 0.35 -0.97
CA LYS A 309 -25.46 0.58 0.22
C LYS A 309 -25.09 -0.39 1.33
N ASN A 310 -25.00 0.14 2.55
CA ASN A 310 -24.85 -0.64 3.77
C ASN A 310 -26.16 -1.32 4.16
#